data_8ffe151548b60d1692ce51481127f3bf
#
_entry.id   8ffe151548b60d1692ce51481127f3bf
#
_cell.length_a   1.000
_cell.length_b   1.000
_cell.length_c   1.000
_cell.angle_alpha   90.00
_cell.angle_beta   90.00
_cell.angle_gamma   90.00
#
_symmetry.space_group_name_H-M   'P 1'
#
loop_
_entity.id
_entity.type
_entity.pdbx_description
1 polymer ?
#
loop_
_entity_poly.entity_id
_entity_poly.type
_entity_poly.pdbx_seq_one_letter_code
_entity_poly.pdbx_strand_id
1 'polypeptide(L)'
;MAKKPLILVTNDDGISAPGIRTLISVMNEIGDVVVVAPDSPQSAMGHAITINSTLQCHKIKIDDGPQEEYTCSGTPADCVKLGINEILNKKPDICVSGINHGSNASINVIYSGTMSAAIEASVEGVPAIGFSLLDYSWKANFNPFKKIIKKITL
;
A
#
# COMPACT_ATOMS: atom_id res chain seq x y z
N MET A 1 -19.50 20.75 0.40
CA MET A 1 -18.39 20.09 1.11
C MET A 1 -17.38 19.63 0.07
N ALA A 2 -16.09 19.89 0.28
CA ALA A 2 -15.05 19.37 -0.61
C ALA A 2 -15.12 17.84 -0.61
N LYS A 3 -15.05 17.22 -1.80
CA LYS A 3 -15.07 15.76 -1.95
C LYS A 3 -13.78 15.19 -1.35
N LYS A 4 -13.91 14.22 -0.46
CA LYS A 4 -12.75 13.53 0.09
C LYS A 4 -12.01 12.77 -1.01
N PRO A 5 -10.67 12.79 -1.05
CA PRO A 5 -9.90 11.99 -2.00
C PRO A 5 -10.10 10.49 -1.73
N LEU A 6 -10.14 9.70 -2.80
CA LEU A 6 -10.09 8.24 -2.72
C LEU A 6 -8.64 7.80 -2.71
N ILE A 7 -8.24 7.06 -1.68
CA ILE A 7 -6.86 6.65 -1.44
C ILE A 7 -6.75 5.13 -1.52
N LEU A 8 -5.93 4.62 -2.43
CA LEU A 8 -5.55 3.22 -2.46
C LEU A 8 -4.32 3.01 -1.58
N VAL A 9 -4.39 2.06 -0.64
CA VAL A 9 -3.29 1.73 0.27
C VAL A 9 -2.85 0.28 0.03
N THR A 10 -1.55 0.07 -0.06
CA THR A 10 -0.93 -1.26 -0.21
C THR A 10 0.42 -1.34 0.51
N ASN A 11 1.07 -2.51 0.48
CA ASN A 11 2.43 -2.75 0.98
C ASN A 11 3.00 -4.07 0.42
N ASP A 12 4.20 -4.44 0.86
CA ASP A 12 4.82 -5.74 0.59
C ASP A 12 5.05 -6.61 1.84
N ASP A 13 4.88 -6.05 3.03
CA ASP A 13 5.00 -6.79 4.30
C ASP A 13 3.74 -7.59 4.67
N GLY A 14 2.67 -7.46 3.89
CA GLY A 14 1.36 -8.08 4.16
C GLY A 14 0.39 -7.17 4.89
N ILE A 15 -0.91 -7.42 4.71
CA ILE A 15 -2.00 -6.54 5.16
C ILE A 15 -2.08 -6.33 6.68
N SER A 16 -1.53 -7.27 7.46
CA SER A 16 -1.53 -7.23 8.94
C SER A 16 -0.28 -6.56 9.52
N ALA A 17 0.70 -6.18 8.69
CA ALA A 17 1.96 -5.62 9.15
C ALA A 17 1.75 -4.26 9.86
N PRO A 18 2.55 -3.95 10.90
CA PRO A 18 2.37 -2.72 11.68
C PRO A 18 2.57 -1.44 10.86
N GLY A 19 3.42 -1.49 9.83
CA GLY A 19 3.66 -0.36 8.93
C GLY A 19 2.42 0.05 8.16
N ILE A 20 1.75 -0.88 7.49
CA ILE A 20 0.53 -0.58 6.74
C ILE A 20 -0.62 -0.18 7.67
N ARG A 21 -0.74 -0.79 8.87
CA ARG A 21 -1.78 -0.40 9.84
C ARG A 21 -1.60 1.05 10.29
N THR A 22 -0.34 1.48 10.49
CA THR A 22 -0.03 2.88 10.77
C THR A 22 -0.36 3.80 9.59
N LEU A 23 -0.01 3.40 8.36
CA LEU A 23 -0.29 4.17 7.15
C LEU A 23 -1.81 4.35 6.95
N ILE A 24 -2.59 3.29 7.09
CA ILE A 24 -4.07 3.33 7.02
C ILE A 24 -4.63 4.32 8.03
N SER A 25 -4.13 4.32 9.28
CA SER A 25 -4.62 5.25 10.30
C SER A 25 -4.41 6.71 9.92
N VAL A 26 -3.30 7.03 9.23
CA VAL A 26 -3.03 8.39 8.73
C VAL A 26 -3.90 8.73 7.53
N MET A 27 -4.08 7.80 6.60
CA MET A 27 -4.87 8.02 5.39
C MET A 27 -6.37 8.21 5.70
N ASN A 28 -6.90 7.52 6.71
CA ASN A 28 -8.28 7.71 7.19
C ASN A 28 -8.57 9.14 7.70
N GLU A 29 -7.53 9.88 8.10
CA GLU A 29 -7.68 11.30 8.46
C GLU A 29 -7.75 12.23 7.24
N ILE A 30 -7.34 11.74 6.06
CA ILE A 30 -7.22 12.53 4.83
C ILE A 30 -8.39 12.26 3.88
N GLY A 31 -8.76 11.00 3.67
CA GLY A 31 -9.69 10.61 2.62
C GLY A 31 -10.48 9.34 2.88
N ASP A 32 -11.16 8.88 1.83
CA ASP A 32 -11.83 7.59 1.77
C ASP A 32 -10.79 6.53 1.38
N VAL A 33 -10.58 5.54 2.24
CA VAL A 33 -9.49 4.57 2.12
C VAL A 33 -9.98 3.21 1.66
N VAL A 34 -9.33 2.67 0.64
CA VAL A 34 -9.45 1.26 0.24
C VAL A 34 -8.07 0.63 0.30
N VAL A 35 -7.97 -0.47 1.02
CA VAL A 35 -6.73 -1.23 1.18
C VAL A 35 -6.79 -2.46 0.30
N VAL A 36 -5.78 -2.66 -0.53
CA VAL A 36 -5.58 -3.90 -1.30
C VAL A 36 -4.13 -4.32 -1.13
N ALA A 37 -3.88 -5.36 -0.34
CA ALA A 37 -2.53 -5.73 0.05
C ALA A 37 -2.33 -7.26 0.06
N PRO A 38 -1.09 -7.74 -0.07
CA PRO A 38 -0.79 -9.16 -0.01
C PRO A 38 -1.24 -9.81 1.30
N ASP A 39 -1.67 -11.07 1.22
CA ASP A 39 -2.02 -11.91 2.37
C ASP A 39 -0.80 -12.33 3.20
N SER A 40 0.36 -12.32 2.58
CA SER A 40 1.65 -12.74 3.15
C SER A 40 2.78 -11.84 2.67
N PRO A 41 3.91 -11.77 3.42
CA PRO A 41 5.06 -10.97 3.01
C PRO A 41 5.59 -11.35 1.63
N GLN A 42 5.86 -10.35 0.80
CA GLN A 42 6.34 -10.45 -0.58
C GLN A 42 7.72 -9.77 -0.74
N SER A 43 8.61 -10.00 0.23
CA SER A 43 9.93 -9.36 0.25
C SER A 43 10.78 -9.75 -0.96
N ALA A 44 11.52 -8.79 -1.49
CA ALA A 44 12.47 -8.95 -2.61
C ALA A 44 11.85 -9.47 -3.93
N MET A 45 10.54 -9.36 -4.11
CA MET A 45 9.87 -9.75 -5.36
C MET A 45 10.08 -8.74 -6.50
N GLY A 46 10.64 -7.58 -6.21
CA GLY A 46 10.77 -6.52 -7.20
C GLY A 46 9.43 -6.13 -7.82
N HIS A 47 9.43 -5.72 -9.10
CA HIS A 47 8.22 -5.38 -9.84
C HIS A 47 7.68 -6.61 -10.61
N ALA A 48 7.46 -7.71 -9.88
CA ALA A 48 6.90 -8.93 -10.46
C ALA A 48 5.36 -8.86 -10.50
N ILE A 49 4.79 -9.42 -11.56
CA ILE A 49 3.35 -9.68 -11.72
C ILE A 49 3.08 -11.17 -11.84
N THR A 50 1.93 -11.62 -11.36
CA THR A 50 1.52 -13.02 -11.42
C THR A 50 0.86 -13.31 -12.77
N ILE A 51 1.45 -14.22 -13.56
CA ILE A 51 0.96 -14.60 -14.89
C ILE A 51 0.40 -16.02 -14.91
N ASN A 52 1.03 -16.94 -14.15
CA ASN A 52 0.80 -18.39 -14.29
C ASN A 52 -0.15 -19.00 -13.24
N SER A 53 -0.76 -18.18 -12.39
CA SER A 53 -1.70 -18.65 -11.36
C SER A 53 -2.86 -17.69 -11.18
N THR A 54 -3.98 -18.22 -10.70
CA THR A 54 -5.16 -17.41 -10.39
C THR A 54 -4.91 -16.56 -9.15
N LEU A 55 -5.11 -15.26 -9.27
CA LEU A 55 -5.13 -14.37 -8.13
C LEU A 55 -6.45 -14.50 -7.37
N GLN A 56 -6.36 -14.63 -6.07
CA GLN A 56 -7.50 -14.65 -5.16
C GLN A 56 -7.49 -13.37 -4.34
N CYS A 57 -8.64 -12.71 -4.26
CA CYS A 57 -8.79 -11.49 -3.51
C CYS A 57 -10.07 -11.56 -2.67
N HIS A 58 -9.96 -11.32 -1.38
CA HIS A 58 -11.06 -11.45 -0.43
C HIS A 58 -11.24 -10.17 0.39
N LYS A 59 -12.49 -9.74 0.53
CA LYS A 59 -12.81 -8.65 1.46
C LYS A 59 -12.66 -9.16 2.89
N ILE A 60 -11.94 -8.43 3.70
CA ILE A 60 -11.69 -8.75 5.12
C ILE A 60 -11.91 -7.52 5.99
N LYS A 61 -11.90 -7.71 7.29
CA LYS A 61 -11.92 -6.64 8.28
C LYS A 61 -10.93 -6.98 9.39
N ILE A 62 -9.89 -6.18 9.54
CA ILE A 62 -8.85 -6.39 10.55
C ILE A 62 -9.14 -5.56 11.80
N ASP A 63 -9.62 -4.33 11.62
CA ASP A 63 -10.00 -3.43 12.72
C ASP A 63 -11.30 -2.70 12.43
N ASP A 64 -11.76 -1.87 13.36
CA ASP A 64 -13.03 -1.14 13.27
C ASP A 64 -12.90 0.23 12.57
N GLY A 65 -11.82 0.44 11.81
CA GLY A 65 -11.65 1.64 11.02
C GLY A 65 -12.68 1.80 9.90
N PRO A 66 -12.79 2.99 9.30
CA PRO A 66 -13.76 3.28 8.25
C PRO A 66 -13.36 2.73 6.87
N GLN A 67 -12.12 2.26 6.69
CA GLN A 67 -11.59 1.77 5.45
C GLN A 67 -12.24 0.46 4.99
N GLU A 68 -12.27 0.24 3.68
CA GLU A 68 -12.50 -1.09 3.10
C GLU A 68 -11.17 -1.82 2.92
N GLU A 69 -11.12 -3.10 3.25
CA GLU A 69 -9.90 -3.90 3.21
C GLU A 69 -10.08 -5.17 2.37
N TYR A 70 -9.09 -5.42 1.50
CA TYR A 70 -9.02 -6.61 0.65
C TYR A 70 -7.62 -7.21 0.76
N THR A 71 -7.55 -8.51 1.00
CA THR A 71 -6.30 -9.27 0.97
C THR A 71 -6.22 -10.06 -0.32
N CYS A 72 -5.04 -10.11 -0.94
CA CYS A 72 -4.82 -10.76 -2.22
C CYS A 72 -3.63 -11.72 -2.16
N SER A 73 -3.69 -12.82 -2.92
CA SER A 73 -2.63 -13.83 -3.01
C SER A 73 -1.46 -13.44 -3.92
N GLY A 74 -1.48 -12.22 -4.48
CA GLY A 74 -0.48 -11.74 -5.44
C GLY A 74 0.60 -10.84 -4.84
N THR A 75 1.44 -10.33 -5.74
CA THR A 75 2.47 -9.34 -5.42
C THR A 75 1.85 -7.97 -5.10
N PRO A 76 2.63 -7.01 -4.55
CA PRO A 76 2.17 -5.63 -4.39
C PRO A 76 1.72 -4.96 -5.70
N ALA A 77 2.38 -5.24 -6.82
CA ALA A 77 1.96 -4.78 -8.14
C ALA A 77 0.61 -5.38 -8.56
N ASP A 78 0.41 -6.68 -8.33
CA ASP A 78 -0.89 -7.33 -8.57
C ASP A 78 -2.00 -6.70 -7.74
N CYS A 79 -1.73 -6.40 -6.47
CA CYS A 79 -2.69 -5.76 -5.57
C CYS A 79 -3.12 -4.38 -6.10
N VAL A 80 -2.18 -3.59 -6.61
CA VAL A 80 -2.48 -2.29 -7.23
C VAL A 80 -3.33 -2.46 -8.48
N LYS A 81 -2.96 -3.39 -9.39
CA LYS A 81 -3.73 -3.65 -10.61
C LYS A 81 -5.15 -4.09 -10.31
N LEU A 82 -5.33 -5.04 -9.40
CA LEU A 82 -6.64 -5.50 -8.96
C LEU A 82 -7.43 -4.38 -8.28
N GLY A 83 -6.78 -3.59 -7.44
CA GLY A 83 -7.39 -2.45 -6.78
C GLY A 83 -7.97 -1.45 -7.77
N ILE A 84 -7.17 -1.03 -8.74
CA ILE A 84 -7.55 0.02 -9.70
C ILE A 84 -8.58 -0.50 -10.73
N ASN A 85 -8.40 -1.71 -11.24
CA ASN A 85 -9.16 -2.19 -12.40
C ASN A 85 -10.39 -3.04 -12.04
N GLU A 86 -10.43 -3.67 -10.84
CA GLU A 86 -11.48 -4.63 -10.48
C GLU A 86 -12.24 -4.27 -9.20
N ILE A 87 -11.55 -3.68 -8.20
CA ILE A 87 -12.15 -3.44 -6.87
C ILE A 87 -12.76 -2.04 -6.80
N LEU A 88 -12.03 -1.03 -7.25
CA LEU A 88 -12.47 0.36 -7.20
C LEU A 88 -13.41 0.69 -8.36
N ASN A 89 -14.54 1.33 -8.06
CA ASN A 89 -15.50 1.80 -9.09
C ASN A 89 -15.00 3.04 -9.87
N LYS A 90 -13.94 3.66 -9.40
CA LYS A 90 -13.31 4.83 -10.03
C LYS A 90 -11.81 4.83 -9.71
N LYS A 91 -11.03 5.48 -10.58
CA LYS A 91 -9.60 5.65 -10.36
C LYS A 91 -9.34 6.37 -9.02
N PRO A 92 -8.43 5.88 -8.17
CA PRO A 92 -8.09 6.58 -6.93
C PRO A 92 -7.35 7.89 -7.23
N ASP A 93 -7.48 8.85 -6.34
CA ASP A 93 -6.81 10.15 -6.45
C ASP A 93 -5.32 10.03 -6.13
N ILE A 94 -4.94 9.06 -5.30
CA ILE A 94 -3.55 8.73 -4.96
C ILE A 94 -3.44 7.27 -4.51
N CYS A 95 -2.28 6.65 -4.77
CA CYS A 95 -1.88 5.38 -4.18
C CYS A 95 -0.73 5.59 -3.20
N VAL A 96 -0.81 5.00 -2.01
CA VAL A 96 0.27 5.01 -1.03
C VAL A 96 0.67 3.58 -0.67
N SER A 97 1.98 3.33 -0.66
CA SER A 97 2.54 2.01 -0.37
C SER A 97 3.47 2.05 0.84
N GLY A 98 3.34 1.10 1.74
CA GLY A 98 4.21 0.95 2.92
C GLY A 98 3.42 0.93 4.24
N ILE A 99 4.01 1.29 5.36
CA ILE A 99 5.40 1.79 5.57
C ILE A 99 6.33 0.58 5.64
N ASN A 100 7.32 0.52 4.75
CA ASN A 100 8.27 -0.59 4.71
C ASN A 100 9.22 -0.56 5.90
N HIS A 101 9.58 -1.74 6.41
CA HIS A 101 10.69 -1.93 7.34
C HIS A 101 12.00 -1.98 6.55
N GLY A 102 12.86 -0.97 6.73
CA GLY A 102 14.13 -0.85 6.03
C GLY A 102 14.10 0.05 4.80
N SER A 103 15.29 0.29 4.26
CA SER A 103 15.51 1.24 3.16
C SER A 103 15.05 0.71 1.81
N ASN A 104 14.34 1.54 1.05
CA ASN A 104 14.05 1.35 -0.38
C ASN A 104 14.72 2.43 -1.24
N ALA A 105 15.82 3.01 -0.77
CA ALA A 105 16.57 4.03 -1.50
C ALA A 105 17.64 3.42 -2.42
N SER A 106 18.10 4.20 -3.42
CA SER A 106 19.14 3.83 -4.35
C SER A 106 18.80 2.54 -5.13
N ILE A 107 19.74 1.62 -5.26
CA ILE A 107 19.55 0.35 -5.98
C ILE A 107 18.45 -0.53 -5.39
N ASN A 108 18.15 -0.39 -4.11
CA ASN A 108 17.10 -1.18 -3.44
C ASN A 108 15.72 -0.94 -4.03
N VAL A 109 15.49 0.19 -4.69
CA VAL A 109 14.22 0.49 -5.40
C VAL A 109 13.85 -0.63 -6.38
N ILE A 110 14.83 -1.21 -7.08
CA ILE A 110 14.61 -2.26 -8.10
C ILE A 110 14.02 -3.54 -7.48
N TYR A 111 14.41 -3.84 -6.23
CA TYR A 111 14.01 -5.07 -5.53
C TYR A 111 12.82 -4.85 -4.57
N SER A 112 12.41 -3.60 -4.40
CA SER A 112 11.39 -3.22 -3.41
C SER A 112 9.98 -3.51 -3.90
N GLY A 113 9.23 -4.32 -3.16
CA GLY A 113 7.80 -4.51 -3.35
C GLY A 113 7.00 -3.24 -3.06
N THR A 114 7.39 -2.47 -2.02
CA THR A 114 6.80 -1.17 -1.70
C THR A 114 6.90 -0.20 -2.88
N MET A 115 8.09 -0.09 -3.49
CA MET A 115 8.30 0.80 -4.63
C MET A 115 7.67 0.27 -5.90
N SER A 116 7.63 -1.05 -6.10
CA SER A 116 6.96 -1.67 -7.25
C SER A 116 5.47 -1.32 -7.30
N ALA A 117 4.80 -1.33 -6.15
CA ALA A 117 3.41 -0.91 -6.05
C ALA A 117 3.22 0.58 -6.43
N ALA A 118 4.11 1.45 -5.96
CA ALA A 118 4.05 2.87 -6.33
C ALA A 118 4.31 3.08 -7.83
N ILE A 119 5.27 2.35 -8.40
CA ILE A 119 5.58 2.39 -9.84
C ILE A 119 4.37 1.87 -10.64
N GLU A 120 3.78 0.74 -10.24
CA GLU A 120 2.59 0.18 -10.92
C GLU A 120 1.42 1.16 -10.91
N ALA A 121 1.14 1.80 -9.77
CA ALA A 121 0.11 2.83 -9.70
C ALA A 121 0.39 4.00 -10.66
N SER A 122 1.66 4.40 -10.78
CA SER A 122 2.08 5.45 -11.72
C SER A 122 1.91 5.03 -13.18
N VAL A 123 2.18 3.76 -13.51
CA VAL A 123 1.92 3.17 -14.84
C VAL A 123 0.42 3.20 -15.15
N GLU A 124 -0.42 2.92 -14.17
CA GLU A 124 -1.89 3.02 -14.28
C GLU A 124 -2.39 4.50 -14.28
N GLY A 125 -1.49 5.47 -14.24
CA GLY A 125 -1.80 6.90 -14.28
C GLY A 125 -2.39 7.44 -12.96
N VAL A 126 -1.99 6.87 -11.84
CA VAL A 126 -2.35 7.31 -10.49
C VAL A 126 -1.10 7.87 -9.81
N PRO A 127 -1.11 9.09 -9.26
CA PRO A 127 -0.04 9.59 -8.41
C PRO A 127 0.25 8.62 -7.27
N ALA A 128 1.52 8.37 -6.97
CA ALA A 128 1.85 7.38 -5.95
C ALA A 128 3.06 7.77 -5.09
N ILE A 129 3.04 7.32 -3.82
CA ILE A 129 4.13 7.52 -2.86
C ILE A 129 4.43 6.20 -2.15
N GLY A 130 5.71 5.81 -2.14
CA GLY A 130 6.21 4.72 -1.30
C GLY A 130 6.85 5.28 -0.02
N PHE A 131 6.46 4.76 1.14
CA PHE A 131 7.00 5.14 2.45
C PHE A 131 7.86 4.03 3.03
N SER A 132 9.04 4.39 3.53
CA SER A 132 9.99 3.47 4.18
C SER A 132 10.56 4.09 5.43
N LEU A 133 10.72 3.27 6.48
CA LEU A 133 11.42 3.62 7.70
C LEU A 133 12.72 2.83 7.78
N LEU A 134 13.85 3.52 7.99
CA LEU A 134 15.18 2.92 8.14
C LEU A 134 15.32 2.18 9.50
N ASP A 135 14.35 1.33 9.80
CA ASP A 135 14.34 0.45 10.96
C ASP A 135 13.83 -0.92 10.52
N TYR A 136 14.67 -1.94 10.62
CA TYR A 136 14.37 -3.31 10.22
C TYR A 136 13.66 -4.13 11.30
N SER A 137 13.45 -3.54 12.47
CA SER A 137 12.80 -4.21 13.59
C SER A 137 11.29 -4.33 13.39
N TRP A 138 10.70 -5.50 13.65
CA TRP A 138 9.25 -5.66 13.77
C TRP A 138 8.61 -4.82 14.88
N LYS A 139 9.44 -4.31 15.82
CA LYS A 139 9.02 -3.38 16.87
C LYS A 139 9.27 -1.91 16.52
N ALA A 140 9.54 -1.62 15.24
CA ALA A 140 9.75 -0.26 14.76
C ALA A 140 8.59 0.65 15.17
N ASN A 141 8.93 1.85 15.66
CA ASN A 141 7.92 2.82 16.07
C ASN A 141 7.63 3.80 14.93
N PHE A 142 6.51 3.60 14.25
CA PHE A 142 6.06 4.47 13.16
C PHE A 142 5.36 5.76 13.63
N ASN A 143 4.96 5.86 14.89
CA ASN A 143 4.17 7.00 15.39
C ASN A 143 4.81 8.38 15.16
N PRO A 144 6.12 8.58 15.36
CA PRO A 144 6.75 9.88 15.12
C PRO A 144 6.61 10.38 13.68
N PHE A 145 6.41 9.46 12.72
CA PHE A 145 6.37 9.77 11.28
C PHE A 145 4.97 10.09 10.76
N LYS A 146 3.90 9.84 11.52
CA LYS A 146 2.51 10.09 11.10
C LYS A 146 2.30 11.52 10.60
N LYS A 147 2.84 12.52 11.29
CA LYS A 147 2.70 13.93 10.89
C LYS A 147 3.43 14.23 9.58
N ILE A 148 4.59 13.61 9.36
CA ILE A 148 5.38 13.79 8.13
C ILE A 148 4.66 13.14 6.96
N ILE A 149 4.19 11.90 7.13
CA ILE A 149 3.41 11.17 6.12
C ILE A 149 2.19 11.98 5.70
N LYS A 150 1.42 12.47 6.67
CA LYS A 150 0.24 13.29 6.40
C LYS A 150 0.58 14.55 5.60
N LYS A 151 1.66 15.24 5.96
CA LYS A 151 2.11 16.47 5.28
C LYS A 151 2.57 16.22 3.84
N ILE A 152 3.19 15.06 3.57
CA ILE A 152 3.68 14.71 2.23
C ILE A 152 2.52 14.27 1.32
N THR A 153 1.49 13.64 1.88
CA THR A 153 0.34 13.12 1.12
C THR A 153 -0.66 14.22 0.74
N LEU A 154 -0.73 15.30 1.51
CA LEU A 154 -1.61 16.47 1.25
C LEU A 154 -1.00 17.43 0.24
#